data_ec8fe442955630b7d4d18e1d375984f0
#
_entry.id   ec8fe442955630b7d4d18e1d375984f0
#
_cell.length_a   1.000
_cell.length_b   1.000
_cell.length_c   1.000
_cell.angle_alpha   90.00
_cell.angle_beta   90.00
_cell.angle_gamma   90.00
#
_symmetry.space_group_name_H-M   'P 1'
#
loop_
_entity.id
_entity.type
_entity.pdbx_description
1 polymer ?
#
loop_
_entity_poly.entity_id
_entity_poly.type
_entity_poly.pdbx_seq_one_letter_code
_entity_poly.pdbx_strand_id
1 'polypeptide(L)'
;MESMNNFHNSIDSIKEGEKQKKQIPKNPLPIIIIFALAVLITVVLVIIVHFCTKKNKAIRSFRYKEKDKKQNIINAKYVLNENQDETTLFHSSYNDLLESIKVNGIERNITNTMKLEIGTSNIELKFKNKLSSLENLFLNCHNLNEVNLYDLSTDSVESTADMFNGCNNLQKINFTDFDTRNIKNISNMFSGCEKLTSIDMNIFKYDKLIDIQGVFAGCSGLKTINIENFNTQNVINMSKLFSGCSSLEQIDLDKAENFKTKNVIDMSYMFIDCVNLKNLKLDKFDTSKVIHMNNMFDKCEKIKNLDLNSFNTKNVEDMFFMFSGCQSLESLNINLDTSKTVDMFGMFKDSKNLKRINISSFKTSSVEDMGEMFGNCSNLNEIELSNFDVTKVVSMLGMFEKCESLTSLDLHNFDTQNLEDASYFLSNCKNLKYLDISKFTTKNLKNYTYIYENVSSEITIVCNKDIYDTNFGLNNSLNATCKD
;
A
#
# COMPACT_ATOMS: atom_id res chain seq x y z
N MET A 1 21.99 21.55 14.90
CA MET A 1 23.41 21.35 14.50
C MET A 1 24.21 22.65 14.49
N GLU A 2 23.63 23.81 14.24
CA GLU A 2 24.36 25.11 14.31
C GLU A 2 24.81 25.52 15.72
N SER A 3 24.10 25.10 16.77
CA SER A 3 24.48 25.45 18.16
C SER A 3 25.67 24.62 18.71
N MET A 4 25.98 23.46 18.13
CA MET A 4 27.15 22.65 18.54
C MET A 4 28.46 23.09 17.85
N ASN A 5 28.39 23.63 16.65
CA ASN A 5 29.57 24.13 15.93
C ASN A 5 30.11 25.45 16.55
N ASN A 6 29.23 26.24 17.17
CA ASN A 6 29.68 27.48 17.87
C ASN A 6 30.40 27.20 19.20
N PHE A 7 30.19 26.02 19.80
CA PHE A 7 30.85 25.62 21.04
C PHE A 7 32.28 25.10 20.79
N HIS A 8 32.53 24.46 19.66
CA HIS A 8 33.86 23.95 19.29
C HIS A 8 34.82 25.08 18.90
N ASN A 9 34.33 26.10 18.20
CA ASN A 9 35.14 27.25 17.81
C ASN A 9 35.50 28.14 18.99
N SER A 10 34.78 28.09 20.12
CA SER A 10 35.12 28.82 21.37
C SER A 10 36.24 28.14 22.17
N ILE A 11 36.43 26.81 21.99
CA ILE A 11 37.45 26.07 22.75
C ILE A 11 38.83 26.21 22.08
N ASP A 12 38.90 26.32 20.76
CA ASP A 12 40.16 26.47 20.03
C ASP A 12 40.74 27.87 20.12
N SER A 13 39.91 28.91 20.32
CA SER A 13 40.38 30.28 20.60
C SER A 13 41.00 30.47 22.01
N ILE A 14 40.75 29.52 22.93
CA ILE A 14 41.32 29.56 24.30
C ILE A 14 42.71 28.90 24.34
N LYS A 15 43.07 28.06 23.39
CA LYS A 15 44.37 27.35 23.35
C LYS A 15 45.54 28.15 22.74
N GLU A 16 45.28 29.19 22.01
CA GLU A 16 46.35 30.08 21.45
C GLU A 16 46.76 31.26 22.36
N GLY A 17 46.13 31.45 23.53
CA GLY A 17 46.38 32.54 24.47
C GLY A 17 47.47 32.29 25.54
N GLU A 18 48.05 31.09 25.60
CA GLU A 18 49.04 30.75 26.65
C GLU A 18 50.47 30.99 26.24
N LYS A 19 50.86 32.24 25.98
CA LYS A 19 52.26 32.71 26.06
C LYS A 19 52.37 34.21 26.45
N GLN A 20 51.72 34.63 27.49
CA GLN A 20 52.12 35.83 28.24
C GLN A 20 51.99 35.57 29.74
N LYS A 21 53.14 35.47 30.41
CA LYS A 21 53.25 35.49 31.86
C LYS A 21 52.62 36.78 32.40
N LYS A 22 51.36 36.71 32.87
CA LYS A 22 50.82 37.79 33.75
C LYS A 22 50.96 37.36 35.19
N GLN A 23 51.59 38.23 35.96
CA GLN A 23 51.77 38.12 37.40
C GLN A 23 50.45 37.94 38.13
N ILE A 24 50.38 36.89 38.96
CA ILE A 24 49.23 36.57 39.83
C ILE A 24 49.15 37.73 40.89
N PRO A 25 48.01 38.37 41.08
CA PRO A 25 47.83 39.34 42.13
C PRO A 25 47.96 38.67 43.49
N LYS A 26 48.70 39.30 44.39
CA LYS A 26 49.06 38.83 45.77
C LYS A 26 47.85 38.74 46.73
N ASN A 27 46.59 38.87 46.26
CA ASN A 27 45.46 38.79 47.14
C ASN A 27 44.35 37.85 46.49
N PRO A 28 44.15 36.62 46.96
CA PRO A 28 43.23 35.67 46.38
C PRO A 28 41.76 35.97 46.70
N LEU A 29 41.47 36.94 47.56
CA LEU A 29 40.10 37.25 48.02
C LEU A 29 39.11 37.60 46.91
N PRO A 30 39.42 38.40 45.87
CA PRO A 30 38.45 38.69 44.80
C PRO A 30 38.13 37.50 43.89
N ILE A 31 39.08 36.55 43.69
CA ILE A 31 38.87 35.38 42.86
C ILE A 31 37.97 34.39 43.59
N ILE A 32 38.11 34.19 44.87
CA ILE A 32 37.30 33.35 45.73
C ILE A 32 35.85 33.86 45.76
N ILE A 33 35.69 35.21 45.86
CA ILE A 33 34.33 35.83 45.84
C ILE A 33 33.65 35.63 44.50
N ILE A 34 34.35 35.76 43.37
CA ILE A 34 33.78 35.51 42.03
C ILE A 34 33.39 34.03 41.85
N PHE A 35 34.23 33.10 42.34
CA PHE A 35 33.92 31.68 42.29
C PHE A 35 32.71 31.31 43.17
N ALA A 36 32.64 31.89 44.39
CA ALA A 36 31.51 31.68 45.29
C ALA A 36 30.18 32.23 44.70
N LEU A 37 30.25 33.42 44.06
CA LEU A 37 29.10 34.00 43.35
C LEU A 37 28.68 33.16 42.16
N ALA A 38 29.59 32.63 41.37
CA ALA A 38 29.29 31.75 40.24
C ALA A 38 28.62 30.44 40.69
N VAL A 39 29.12 29.83 41.77
CA VAL A 39 28.51 28.64 42.39
C VAL A 39 27.13 28.97 42.96
N LEU A 40 26.95 30.10 43.60
CA LEU A 40 25.65 30.54 44.13
C LEU A 40 24.62 30.74 42.99
N ILE A 41 25.03 31.38 41.89
CA ILE A 41 24.17 31.57 40.71
C ILE A 41 23.77 30.22 40.06
N THR A 42 24.71 29.26 39.95
CA THR A 42 24.39 27.95 39.41
C THR A 42 23.43 27.15 40.30
N VAL A 43 23.62 27.23 41.64
CA VAL A 43 22.69 26.59 42.60
C VAL A 43 21.30 27.22 42.53
N VAL A 44 21.20 28.55 42.44
CA VAL A 44 19.93 29.28 42.29
C VAL A 44 19.24 28.90 40.97
N LEU A 45 20.01 28.83 39.87
CA LEU A 45 19.46 28.38 38.56
C LEU A 45 18.93 26.94 38.60
N VAL A 46 19.67 26.03 39.23
CA VAL A 46 19.22 24.63 39.40
C VAL A 46 17.95 24.57 40.27
N ILE A 47 17.85 25.36 41.33
CA ILE A 47 16.64 25.44 42.15
C ILE A 47 15.47 26.01 41.36
N ILE A 48 15.68 27.08 40.59
CA ILE A 48 14.64 27.66 39.71
C ILE A 48 14.16 26.64 38.65
N VAL A 49 15.07 25.95 37.98
CA VAL A 49 14.73 24.89 37.00
C VAL A 49 13.99 23.77 37.69
N HIS A 50 14.38 23.34 38.87
CA HIS A 50 13.68 22.30 39.65
C HIS A 50 12.27 22.74 40.06
N PHE A 51 12.10 23.99 40.51
CA PHE A 51 10.77 24.55 40.83
C PHE A 51 9.90 24.73 39.61
N CYS A 52 10.46 25.18 38.48
CA CYS A 52 9.73 25.30 37.21
C CYS A 52 9.31 23.93 36.68
N THR A 53 10.16 22.90 36.76
CA THR A 53 9.80 21.54 36.35
C THR A 53 8.75 20.90 37.24
N LYS A 54 8.84 21.12 38.57
CA LYS A 54 7.84 20.66 39.54
C LYS A 54 6.50 21.39 39.38
N LYS A 55 6.51 22.71 39.12
CA LYS A 55 5.31 23.52 38.82
C LYS A 55 4.68 23.11 37.48
N ASN A 56 5.50 22.86 36.46
CA ASN A 56 5.02 22.35 35.17
C ASN A 56 4.47 20.91 35.28
N LYS A 57 5.05 20.04 36.11
CA LYS A 57 4.52 18.71 36.40
C LYS A 57 3.19 18.79 37.17
N ALA A 58 3.07 19.69 38.11
CA ALA A 58 1.82 19.94 38.87
C ALA A 58 0.75 20.57 37.97
N ILE A 59 1.09 21.56 37.13
CA ILE A 59 0.17 22.14 36.15
C ILE A 59 -0.25 21.11 35.10
N ARG A 60 0.66 20.25 34.64
CA ARG A 60 0.29 19.11 33.78
C ARG A 60 -0.62 18.12 34.49
N SER A 61 -0.36 17.78 35.75
CA SER A 61 -1.22 16.87 36.53
C SER A 61 -2.56 17.50 36.89
N PHE A 62 -2.63 18.83 37.12
CA PHE A 62 -3.89 19.54 37.35
C PHE A 62 -4.70 19.69 36.05
N ARG A 63 -4.06 20.02 34.92
CA ARG A 63 -4.72 19.95 33.59
C ARG A 63 -5.14 18.54 33.23
N TYR A 64 -4.40 17.50 33.63
CA TYR A 64 -4.78 16.10 33.42
C TYR A 64 -6.00 15.71 34.25
N LYS A 65 -6.16 16.22 35.47
CA LYS A 65 -7.33 15.94 36.34
C LYS A 65 -8.61 16.68 35.97
N GLU A 66 -8.52 17.88 35.37
CA GLU A 66 -9.69 18.60 34.83
C GLU A 66 -10.07 18.15 33.41
N LYS A 67 -9.14 17.52 32.66
CA LYS A 67 -9.37 16.95 31.34
C LYS A 67 -10.14 15.62 31.35
N ASP A 68 -10.41 15.04 32.50
CA ASP A 68 -10.87 13.67 32.63
C ASP A 68 -12.39 13.44 32.41
N LYS A 69 -13.15 14.43 31.97
CA LYS A 69 -14.52 14.21 31.48
C LYS A 69 -14.69 14.72 30.06
N LYS A 70 -14.20 13.91 29.10
CA LYS A 70 -14.63 14.09 27.72
C LYS A 70 -16.15 14.03 27.66
N GLN A 71 -16.76 14.96 26.94
CA GLN A 71 -18.21 15.10 26.88
C GLN A 71 -18.88 14.10 25.93
N ASN A 72 -18.09 13.21 25.29
CA ASN A 72 -18.53 12.29 24.24
C ASN A 72 -19.23 13.02 23.08
N ILE A 73 -18.61 14.10 22.62
CA ILE A 73 -19.12 14.95 21.55
C ILE A 73 -18.23 14.79 20.32
N ILE A 74 -18.85 14.67 19.16
CA ILE A 74 -18.22 14.79 17.85
C ILE A 74 -18.76 16.06 17.18
N ASN A 75 -17.86 16.89 16.66
CA ASN A 75 -18.21 18.02 15.82
C ASN A 75 -17.83 17.71 14.38
N ALA A 76 -18.78 17.75 13.48
CA ALA A 76 -18.64 17.46 12.08
C ALA A 76 -19.11 18.64 11.22
N LYS A 77 -18.42 18.88 10.10
CA LYS A 77 -18.75 19.92 9.14
C LYS A 77 -19.14 19.29 7.82
N TYR A 78 -20.30 19.61 7.34
CA TYR A 78 -20.86 19.19 6.06
C TYR A 78 -20.88 20.34 5.09
N VAL A 79 -20.55 20.07 3.81
CA VAL A 79 -20.55 21.09 2.76
C VAL A 79 -21.37 20.56 1.58
N LEU A 80 -22.47 21.26 1.26
CA LEU A 80 -23.34 20.97 0.14
C LEU A 80 -23.14 22.03 -0.96
N ASN A 81 -22.89 21.57 -2.17
CA ASN A 81 -22.76 22.44 -3.35
C ASN A 81 -24.06 22.56 -4.13
N GLU A 82 -25.02 21.69 -3.89
CA GLU A 82 -26.32 21.63 -4.56
C GLU A 82 -27.39 21.16 -3.58
N ASN A 83 -28.68 21.43 -3.93
CA ASN A 83 -29.78 20.94 -3.13
C ASN A 83 -29.89 19.43 -3.18
N GLN A 84 -30.03 18.83 -2.00
CA GLN A 84 -30.32 17.41 -1.81
C GLN A 84 -31.56 17.28 -0.93
N ASP A 85 -32.41 16.32 -1.24
CA ASP A 85 -33.60 16.06 -0.43
C ASP A 85 -33.24 15.55 0.97
N GLU A 86 -32.20 14.70 1.04
CA GLU A 86 -31.66 14.17 2.30
C GLU A 86 -30.13 14.05 2.25
N THR A 87 -29.48 14.42 3.35
CA THR A 87 -28.04 14.25 3.56
C THR A 87 -27.82 13.25 4.70
N THR A 88 -27.02 12.21 4.45
CA THR A 88 -26.60 11.27 5.50
C THR A 88 -25.59 11.94 6.41
N LEU A 89 -25.89 11.98 7.72
CA LEU A 89 -25.06 12.61 8.74
C LEU A 89 -24.22 11.58 9.52
N PHE A 90 -24.74 10.38 9.69
CA PHE A 90 -24.06 9.25 10.35
C PHE A 90 -24.85 7.97 10.05
N HIS A 91 -24.29 6.83 10.40
CA HIS A 91 -24.96 5.52 10.19
C HIS A 91 -26.11 5.32 11.18
N SER A 92 -27.23 4.77 10.72
CA SER A 92 -28.48 4.64 11.50
C SER A 92 -28.34 3.83 12.80
N SER A 93 -27.37 2.93 12.89
CA SER A 93 -27.11 2.14 14.13
C SER A 93 -26.75 3.00 15.34
N TYR A 94 -26.42 4.28 15.13
CA TYR A 94 -26.04 5.20 16.21
C TYR A 94 -27.22 6.04 16.72
N ASN A 95 -28.41 5.97 16.09
CA ASN A 95 -29.59 6.76 16.51
C ASN A 95 -29.89 6.59 18.00
N ASP A 96 -29.94 5.35 18.50
CA ASP A 96 -30.27 5.06 19.91
C ASP A 96 -29.14 5.39 20.90
N LEU A 97 -27.92 5.55 20.40
CA LEU A 97 -26.73 5.87 21.21
C LEU A 97 -26.56 7.37 21.44
N LEU A 98 -27.20 8.21 20.62
CA LEU A 98 -27.13 9.67 20.74
C LEU A 98 -28.02 10.17 21.88
N GLU A 99 -27.48 11.13 22.63
CA GLU A 99 -28.23 11.95 23.61
C GLU A 99 -28.90 13.12 22.92
N SER A 100 -28.17 13.80 22.00
CA SER A 100 -28.69 14.92 21.24
C SER A 100 -27.91 15.11 19.91
N ILE A 101 -28.57 15.79 18.97
CA ILE A 101 -27.97 16.31 17.75
C ILE A 101 -28.28 17.80 17.62
N LYS A 102 -27.26 18.61 17.25
CA LYS A 102 -27.45 20.01 16.92
C LYS A 102 -26.95 20.30 15.52
N VAL A 103 -27.72 21.11 14.78
CA VAL A 103 -27.37 21.62 13.47
C VAL A 103 -27.22 23.13 13.59
N ASN A 104 -26.03 23.66 13.32
CA ASN A 104 -25.68 25.06 13.47
C ASN A 104 -26.07 25.63 14.88
N GLY A 105 -25.85 24.82 15.93
CA GLY A 105 -26.13 25.14 17.32
C GLY A 105 -27.60 24.96 17.74
N ILE A 106 -28.50 24.63 16.82
CA ILE A 106 -29.93 24.43 17.09
C ILE A 106 -30.19 22.93 17.24
N GLU A 107 -30.80 22.53 18.39
CA GLU A 107 -31.18 21.15 18.64
C GLU A 107 -32.22 20.65 17.63
N ARG A 108 -32.07 19.41 17.19
CA ARG A 108 -32.95 18.75 16.21
C ARG A 108 -33.35 17.37 16.71
N ASN A 109 -34.38 16.80 16.11
CA ASN A 109 -34.73 15.39 16.33
C ASN A 109 -33.55 14.49 15.89
N ILE A 110 -33.30 13.43 16.64
CA ILE A 110 -32.24 12.47 16.31
C ILE A 110 -32.68 11.67 15.09
N THR A 111 -32.03 11.91 13.98
CA THR A 111 -32.19 11.17 12.72
C THR A 111 -30.84 11.13 12.01
N ASN A 112 -30.55 10.01 11.36
CA ASN A 112 -29.29 9.83 10.64
C ASN A 112 -29.27 10.50 9.26
N THR A 113 -30.42 10.93 8.75
CA THR A 113 -30.55 11.73 7.52
C THR A 113 -31.33 13.00 7.79
N MET A 114 -31.00 14.06 7.07
CA MET A 114 -31.66 15.37 7.23
C MET A 114 -31.48 16.20 5.97
N LYS A 115 -32.50 17.03 5.65
CA LYS A 115 -32.34 18.09 4.67
C LYS A 115 -31.47 19.22 5.24
N LEU A 116 -30.35 19.49 4.59
CA LEU A 116 -29.44 20.59 4.91
C LEU A 116 -29.53 21.64 3.81
N GLU A 117 -29.28 22.91 4.17
CA GLU A 117 -29.18 24.01 3.22
C GLU A 117 -27.87 23.95 2.42
N ILE A 118 -27.85 24.51 1.22
CA ILE A 118 -26.60 24.68 0.43
C ILE A 118 -25.59 25.48 1.26
N GLY A 119 -24.34 25.12 1.15
CA GLY A 119 -23.22 25.71 1.91
C GLY A 119 -22.78 24.87 3.06
N THR A 120 -22.37 25.49 4.14
CA THR A 120 -21.74 24.80 5.29
C THR A 120 -22.72 24.63 6.44
N SER A 121 -22.84 23.39 6.93
CA SER A 121 -23.56 23.04 8.15
C SER A 121 -22.64 22.43 9.17
N ASN A 122 -22.71 22.91 10.43
CA ASN A 122 -21.97 22.33 11.56
C ASN A 122 -22.91 21.40 12.35
N ILE A 123 -22.49 20.17 12.52
CA ILE A 123 -23.25 19.12 13.21
C ILE A 123 -22.54 18.78 14.51
N GLU A 124 -23.23 18.83 15.64
CA GLU A 124 -22.77 18.33 16.93
C GLU A 124 -23.53 17.06 17.27
N LEU A 125 -22.80 15.95 17.43
CA LEU A 125 -23.34 14.66 17.87
C LEU A 125 -22.89 14.42 19.32
N LYS A 126 -23.82 14.34 20.28
CA LYS A 126 -23.54 14.03 21.67
C LYS A 126 -24.03 12.62 22.00
N PHE A 127 -23.15 11.79 22.52
CA PHE A 127 -23.47 10.40 22.86
C PHE A 127 -23.81 10.26 24.35
N LYS A 128 -24.77 9.39 24.65
CA LYS A 128 -25.22 9.08 26.02
C LYS A 128 -24.10 8.50 26.89
N ASN A 129 -23.27 7.64 26.28
CA ASN A 129 -22.22 6.88 26.95
C ASN A 129 -20.95 6.84 26.12
N LYS A 130 -19.86 6.34 26.70
CA LYS A 130 -18.66 5.95 25.95
C LYS A 130 -19.01 4.84 24.95
N LEU A 131 -18.41 4.93 23.77
CA LEU A 131 -18.58 3.93 22.71
C LEU A 131 -17.49 2.87 22.80
N SER A 132 -17.86 1.61 22.54
CA SER A 132 -16.93 0.49 22.41
C SER A 132 -16.52 0.22 20.96
N SER A 133 -17.26 0.75 20.00
CA SER A 133 -16.99 0.69 18.57
C SER A 133 -17.37 2.00 17.90
N LEU A 134 -16.62 2.33 16.83
CA LEU A 134 -16.91 3.44 15.92
C LEU A 134 -17.10 2.92 14.47
N GLU A 135 -17.35 1.61 14.34
CA GLU A 135 -17.59 0.98 13.04
C GLU A 135 -18.72 1.65 12.30
N ASN A 136 -18.50 1.96 11.02
CA ASN A 136 -19.48 2.56 10.12
C ASN A 136 -19.98 3.96 10.53
N LEU A 137 -19.46 4.61 11.58
CA LEU A 137 -20.09 5.81 12.15
C LEU A 137 -20.45 6.85 11.09
N PHE A 138 -19.56 7.15 10.15
CA PHE A 138 -19.78 8.07 9.03
C PHE A 138 -19.78 7.35 7.67
N LEU A 139 -20.13 6.08 7.63
CA LEU A 139 -20.19 5.31 6.38
C LEU A 139 -21.06 6.02 5.34
N ASN A 140 -20.49 6.26 4.15
CA ASN A 140 -21.13 6.94 3.02
C ASN A 140 -21.66 8.36 3.31
N CYS A 141 -21.06 9.06 4.29
CA CYS A 141 -21.36 10.47 4.52
C CYS A 141 -20.62 11.33 3.47
N HIS A 142 -21.12 11.29 2.22
CA HIS A 142 -20.43 11.90 1.05
C HIS A 142 -20.19 13.41 1.19
N ASN A 143 -21.05 14.13 1.92
CA ASN A 143 -20.95 15.59 2.12
C ASN A 143 -20.13 15.97 3.36
N LEU A 144 -19.62 15.00 4.11
CA LEU A 144 -18.76 15.23 5.27
C LEU A 144 -17.42 15.81 4.80
N ASN A 145 -17.05 16.98 5.35
CA ASN A 145 -15.84 17.69 4.96
C ASN A 145 -14.77 17.73 6.04
N GLU A 146 -15.16 17.99 7.29
CA GLU A 146 -14.25 18.00 8.44
C GLU A 146 -14.89 17.29 9.65
N VAL A 147 -14.06 16.62 10.45
CA VAL A 147 -14.49 15.98 11.72
C VAL A 147 -13.51 16.35 12.83
N ASN A 148 -14.05 16.67 14.00
CA ASN A 148 -13.29 16.89 15.22
C ASN A 148 -13.70 15.84 16.27
N LEU A 149 -12.76 14.97 16.64
CA LEU A 149 -12.94 13.87 17.60
C LEU A 149 -12.34 14.16 18.98
N TYR A 150 -11.86 15.39 19.23
CA TYR A 150 -11.14 15.76 20.46
C TYR A 150 -11.91 15.43 21.73
N ASP A 151 -13.22 15.69 21.76
CA ASP A 151 -14.06 15.50 22.95
C ASP A 151 -14.67 14.08 23.05
N LEU A 152 -14.32 13.17 22.13
CA LEU A 152 -14.77 11.78 22.16
C LEU A 152 -13.86 10.94 23.06
N SER A 153 -14.44 10.20 24.01
CA SER A 153 -13.71 9.20 24.79
C SER A 153 -13.55 7.91 23.97
N THR A 154 -12.31 7.56 23.66
CA THR A 154 -11.99 6.42 22.77
C THR A 154 -11.19 5.30 23.47
N ASP A 155 -10.99 5.41 24.78
CA ASP A 155 -10.25 4.45 25.61
C ASP A 155 -10.86 3.04 25.64
N SER A 156 -12.14 2.89 25.26
CA SER A 156 -12.86 1.62 25.19
C SER A 156 -13.09 1.13 23.75
N VAL A 157 -12.66 1.89 22.75
CA VAL A 157 -12.91 1.56 21.34
C VAL A 157 -12.00 0.44 20.89
N GLU A 158 -12.59 -0.64 20.37
CA GLU A 158 -11.86 -1.79 19.82
C GLU A 158 -11.83 -1.84 18.29
N SER A 159 -12.74 -1.13 17.62
CA SER A 159 -12.82 -1.09 16.16
C SER A 159 -13.26 0.28 15.65
N THR A 160 -12.64 0.69 14.53
CA THR A 160 -13.01 1.84 13.70
C THR A 160 -13.17 1.44 12.24
N ALA A 161 -13.49 0.15 12.00
CA ALA A 161 -13.67 -0.34 10.63
C ALA A 161 -14.76 0.47 9.92
N ASP A 162 -14.52 0.81 8.67
CA ASP A 162 -15.43 1.57 7.80
C ASP A 162 -15.87 2.94 8.34
N MET A 163 -15.21 3.48 9.39
CA MET A 163 -15.66 4.68 10.09
C MET A 163 -15.91 5.88 9.16
N PHE A 164 -15.07 6.07 8.15
CA PHE A 164 -15.18 7.13 7.14
C PHE A 164 -15.27 6.58 5.71
N ASN A 165 -15.58 5.29 5.55
CA ASN A 165 -15.66 4.67 4.24
C ASN A 165 -16.72 5.38 3.38
N GLY A 166 -16.33 5.78 2.16
CA GLY A 166 -17.18 6.53 1.22
C GLY A 166 -17.38 8.00 1.58
N CYS A 167 -16.60 8.57 2.51
CA CYS A 167 -16.62 10.02 2.78
C CYS A 167 -15.81 10.78 1.72
N ASN A 168 -16.30 10.81 0.48
CA ASN A 168 -15.58 11.31 -0.71
C ASN A 168 -15.08 12.75 -0.55
N ASN A 169 -15.80 13.60 0.20
CA ASN A 169 -15.46 15.01 0.40
C ASN A 169 -14.65 15.29 1.67
N LEU A 170 -14.29 14.26 2.45
CA LEU A 170 -13.55 14.43 3.69
C LEU A 170 -12.13 14.92 3.42
N GLN A 171 -11.77 16.07 4.01
CA GLN A 171 -10.47 16.72 3.83
C GLN A 171 -9.67 16.80 5.12
N LYS A 172 -10.33 16.88 6.28
CA LYS A 172 -9.67 17.13 7.54
C LYS A 172 -10.31 16.35 8.70
N ILE A 173 -9.47 15.73 9.49
CA ILE A 173 -9.88 15.02 10.70
C ILE A 173 -8.96 15.45 11.85
N ASN A 174 -9.56 15.82 12.98
CA ASN A 174 -8.82 16.11 14.19
C ASN A 174 -8.86 14.91 15.13
N PHE A 175 -7.75 14.18 15.23
CA PHE A 175 -7.55 13.04 16.11
C PHE A 175 -6.83 13.40 17.42
N THR A 176 -6.75 14.66 17.81
CA THR A 176 -6.11 15.04 19.07
C THR A 176 -6.72 14.28 20.24
N ASP A 177 -5.88 13.66 21.07
CA ASP A 177 -6.28 12.83 22.22
C ASP A 177 -7.16 11.60 21.86
N PHE A 178 -7.14 11.13 20.63
CA PHE A 178 -7.81 9.90 20.19
C PHE A 178 -7.00 8.69 20.65
N ASP A 179 -7.49 7.93 21.61
CA ASP A 179 -6.78 6.76 22.15
C ASP A 179 -7.02 5.52 21.27
N THR A 180 -5.96 4.97 20.69
CA THR A 180 -6.00 3.83 19.77
C THR A 180 -5.44 2.54 20.36
N ARG A 181 -5.01 2.52 21.63
CA ARG A 181 -4.32 1.38 22.25
C ARG A 181 -5.12 0.09 22.29
N ASN A 182 -6.45 0.18 22.29
CA ASN A 182 -7.34 -0.98 22.31
C ASN A 182 -7.87 -1.37 20.93
N ILE A 183 -7.61 -0.58 19.89
CA ILE A 183 -8.11 -0.83 18.55
C ILE A 183 -7.40 -2.04 17.94
N LYS A 184 -8.22 -2.97 17.43
CA LYS A 184 -7.79 -4.22 16.77
C LYS A 184 -8.06 -4.20 15.27
N ASN A 185 -9.08 -3.45 14.84
CA ASN A 185 -9.54 -3.40 13.44
C ASN A 185 -9.75 -1.94 13.00
N ILE A 186 -9.09 -1.57 11.91
CA ILE A 186 -9.27 -0.28 11.21
C ILE A 186 -9.55 -0.51 9.73
N SER A 187 -10.01 -1.72 9.34
CA SER A 187 -10.25 -2.05 7.93
C SER A 187 -11.16 -1.00 7.27
N ASN A 188 -10.81 -0.61 6.06
CA ASN A 188 -11.49 0.40 5.23
C ASN A 188 -11.75 1.75 5.93
N MET A 189 -11.05 2.08 7.03
CA MET A 189 -11.37 3.28 7.85
C MET A 189 -11.46 4.56 7.02
N PHE A 190 -10.63 4.73 6.00
CA PHE A 190 -10.62 5.89 5.10
C PHE A 190 -10.90 5.52 3.64
N SER A 191 -11.42 4.31 3.38
CA SER A 191 -11.70 3.85 2.02
C SER A 191 -12.60 4.84 1.30
N GLY A 192 -12.26 5.23 0.05
CA GLY A 192 -13.05 6.18 -0.74
C GLY A 192 -13.00 7.64 -0.23
N CYS A 193 -12.09 8.00 0.67
CA CYS A 193 -11.87 9.40 1.05
C CYS A 193 -11.07 10.14 -0.03
N GLU A 194 -11.70 10.40 -1.17
CA GLU A 194 -11.05 10.89 -2.41
C GLU A 194 -10.38 12.25 -2.25
N LYS A 195 -10.88 13.13 -1.36
CA LYS A 195 -10.31 14.48 -1.13
C LYS A 195 -9.34 14.56 0.02
N LEU A 196 -9.04 13.43 0.69
CA LEU A 196 -8.01 13.37 1.71
C LEU A 196 -6.63 13.42 1.03
N THR A 197 -5.86 14.50 1.26
CA THR A 197 -4.58 14.72 0.57
C THR A 197 -3.37 14.26 1.36
N SER A 198 -3.50 14.16 2.68
CA SER A 198 -2.44 13.68 3.57
C SER A 198 -3.03 13.08 4.85
N ILE A 199 -2.33 12.14 5.44
CA ILE A 199 -2.66 11.60 6.76
C ILE A 199 -1.39 11.27 7.54
N ASP A 200 -1.42 11.52 8.85
CA ASP A 200 -0.33 11.18 9.78
C ASP A 200 -0.78 10.04 10.70
N MET A 201 -0.28 8.82 10.42
CA MET A 201 -0.56 7.64 11.22
C MET A 201 0.33 7.53 12.48
N ASN A 202 1.35 8.38 12.63
CA ASN A 202 2.25 8.37 13.78
C ASN A 202 1.62 8.88 15.06
N ILE A 203 0.50 9.61 14.97
CA ILE A 203 -0.24 10.09 16.13
C ILE A 203 -0.93 8.94 16.89
N PHE A 204 -1.07 7.78 16.26
CA PHE A 204 -1.76 6.63 16.80
C PHE A 204 -0.80 5.63 17.47
N LYS A 205 -1.28 4.96 18.52
CA LYS A 205 -0.56 3.90 19.23
C LYS A 205 -1.34 2.61 19.09
N TYR A 206 -1.03 1.84 18.07
CA TYR A 206 -1.70 0.58 17.75
C TYR A 206 -0.95 -0.61 18.35
N ASP A 207 -1.25 -0.96 19.60
CA ASP A 207 -0.60 -2.10 20.27
C ASP A 207 -1.27 -3.45 19.96
N LYS A 208 -2.54 -3.43 19.53
CA LYS A 208 -3.38 -4.64 19.35
C LYS A 208 -3.89 -4.81 17.91
N LEU A 209 -3.41 -4.00 16.97
CA LEU A 209 -3.91 -3.97 15.60
C LEU A 209 -3.66 -5.30 14.88
N ILE A 210 -4.72 -5.84 14.26
CA ILE A 210 -4.71 -7.14 13.57
C ILE A 210 -5.08 -6.97 12.09
N ASP A 211 -6.04 -6.09 11.78
CA ASP A 211 -6.57 -5.92 10.43
C ASP A 211 -6.48 -4.45 9.97
N ILE A 212 -5.84 -4.26 8.82
CA ILE A 212 -5.69 -2.97 8.15
C ILE A 212 -6.09 -3.06 6.66
N GLN A 213 -6.92 -4.06 6.32
CA GLN A 213 -7.42 -4.22 4.97
C GLN A 213 -8.03 -2.90 4.46
N GLY A 214 -7.60 -2.46 3.28
CA GLY A 214 -8.22 -1.34 2.56
C GLY A 214 -8.25 -0.01 3.28
N VAL A 215 -7.43 0.22 4.32
CA VAL A 215 -7.50 1.46 5.14
C VAL A 215 -7.50 2.71 4.28
N PHE A 216 -6.72 2.76 3.21
CA PHE A 216 -6.63 3.88 2.28
C PHE A 216 -7.14 3.56 0.88
N ALA A 217 -7.91 2.47 0.73
CA ALA A 217 -8.42 2.08 -0.59
C ALA A 217 -9.27 3.20 -1.20
N GLY A 218 -9.00 3.55 -2.46
CA GLY A 218 -9.73 4.61 -3.17
C GLY A 218 -9.45 6.04 -2.65
N CYS A 219 -8.43 6.24 -1.81
CA CYS A 219 -7.98 7.60 -1.45
C CYS A 219 -7.22 8.24 -2.61
N SER A 220 -7.93 8.50 -3.71
CA SER A 220 -7.35 8.97 -4.99
C SER A 220 -6.63 10.32 -4.89
N GLY A 221 -7.00 11.17 -3.93
CA GLY A 221 -6.35 12.45 -3.64
C GLY A 221 -5.12 12.36 -2.75
N LEU A 222 -4.82 11.20 -2.16
CA LEU A 222 -3.75 11.05 -1.17
C LEU A 222 -2.38 11.20 -1.84
N LYS A 223 -1.63 12.23 -1.45
CA LYS A 223 -0.29 12.54 -1.98
C LYS A 223 0.82 12.11 -1.04
N THR A 224 0.59 12.23 0.26
CA THR A 224 1.56 11.91 1.29
C THR A 224 0.93 11.16 2.45
N ILE A 225 1.64 10.20 2.98
CA ILE A 225 1.27 9.46 4.18
C ILE A 225 2.47 9.36 5.11
N ASN A 226 2.28 9.65 6.38
CA ASN A 226 3.30 9.47 7.39
C ASN A 226 2.99 8.21 8.21
N ILE A 227 3.80 7.17 8.02
CA ILE A 227 3.66 5.85 8.66
C ILE A 227 4.90 5.43 9.45
N GLU A 228 5.82 6.36 9.74
CA GLU A 228 7.11 6.07 10.37
C GLU A 228 6.99 5.25 11.67
N ASN A 229 6.01 5.56 12.51
CA ASN A 229 5.74 4.84 13.76
C ASN A 229 4.47 3.97 13.72
N PHE A 230 3.91 3.73 12.54
CA PHE A 230 2.72 2.89 12.38
C PHE A 230 3.05 1.43 12.72
N ASN A 231 2.61 0.97 13.89
CA ASN A 231 2.92 -0.37 14.40
C ASN A 231 2.01 -1.43 13.80
N THR A 232 2.57 -2.28 12.95
CA THR A 232 1.85 -3.38 12.28
C THR A 232 2.34 -4.77 12.70
N GLN A 233 3.05 -4.89 13.82
CA GLN A 233 3.69 -6.14 14.24
C GLN A 233 2.76 -7.34 14.39
N ASN A 234 1.47 -7.12 14.69
CA ASN A 234 0.46 -8.16 14.87
C ASN A 234 -0.52 -8.28 13.68
N VAL A 235 -0.34 -7.47 12.66
CA VAL A 235 -1.22 -7.42 11.49
C VAL A 235 -1.09 -8.71 10.67
N ILE A 236 -2.24 -9.27 10.30
CA ILE A 236 -2.34 -10.47 9.47
C ILE A 236 -2.93 -10.19 8.08
N ASN A 237 -3.66 -9.09 7.91
CA ASN A 237 -4.30 -8.71 6.65
C ASN A 237 -3.93 -7.28 6.26
N MET A 238 -3.22 -7.14 5.12
CA MET A 238 -2.83 -5.87 4.49
C MET A 238 -3.40 -5.73 3.08
N SER A 239 -4.37 -6.59 2.72
CA SER A 239 -4.95 -6.52 1.37
C SER A 239 -5.56 -5.15 1.10
N LYS A 240 -5.43 -4.66 -0.14
CA LYS A 240 -5.97 -3.38 -0.61
C LYS A 240 -5.49 -2.14 0.17
N LEU A 241 -4.45 -2.22 1.01
CA LEU A 241 -4.05 -1.14 1.94
C LEU A 241 -3.94 0.22 1.26
N PHE A 242 -3.36 0.30 0.06
CA PHE A 242 -3.18 1.52 -0.75
C PHE A 242 -3.86 1.42 -2.11
N SER A 243 -4.78 0.46 -2.30
CA SER A 243 -5.51 0.27 -3.56
C SER A 243 -6.13 1.59 -4.04
N GLY A 244 -5.93 1.97 -5.31
CA GLY A 244 -6.54 3.18 -5.88
C GLY A 244 -5.99 4.50 -5.33
N CYS A 245 -4.86 4.51 -4.63
CA CYS A 245 -4.18 5.74 -4.22
C CYS A 245 -3.48 6.40 -5.42
N SER A 246 -4.25 6.82 -6.41
CA SER A 246 -3.74 7.22 -7.72
C SER A 246 -2.88 8.49 -7.73
N SER A 247 -2.97 9.36 -6.70
CA SER A 247 -2.11 10.54 -6.56
C SER A 247 -0.81 10.28 -5.80
N LEU A 248 -0.62 9.08 -5.24
CA LEU A 248 0.54 8.74 -4.42
C LEU A 248 1.75 8.46 -5.30
N GLU A 249 2.81 9.28 -5.18
CA GLU A 249 4.02 9.14 -5.98
C GLU A 249 5.12 8.33 -5.30
N GLN A 250 5.15 8.30 -3.98
CA GLN A 250 6.11 7.53 -3.17
C GLN A 250 5.56 7.21 -1.77
N ILE A 251 6.06 6.15 -1.18
CA ILE A 251 5.81 5.76 0.22
C ILE A 251 7.15 5.41 0.87
N ASP A 252 7.48 6.07 1.99
CA ASP A 252 8.73 5.85 2.73
C ASP A 252 8.66 4.64 3.67
N LEU A 253 8.43 3.45 3.13
CA LEU A 253 8.36 2.19 3.89
C LEU A 253 9.70 1.79 4.52
N ASP A 254 10.81 2.23 3.93
CA ASP A 254 12.16 1.98 4.45
C ASP A 254 12.47 2.75 5.74
N LYS A 255 11.79 3.88 5.99
CA LYS A 255 11.90 4.64 7.23
C LYS A 255 10.96 4.16 8.33
N ALA A 256 9.93 3.41 7.96
CA ALA A 256 8.88 2.93 8.86
C ALA A 256 9.35 1.70 9.68
N GLU A 257 10.14 1.92 10.72
CA GLU A 257 10.74 0.84 11.52
C GLU A 257 9.71 -0.07 12.19
N ASN A 258 8.52 0.43 12.51
CA ASN A 258 7.43 -0.32 13.14
C ASN A 258 6.45 -0.94 12.13
N PHE A 259 6.60 -0.66 10.85
CA PHE A 259 5.82 -1.30 9.78
C PHE A 259 6.38 -2.70 9.52
N LYS A 260 5.82 -3.71 10.16
CA LYS A 260 6.25 -5.11 10.10
C LYS A 260 5.25 -5.94 9.31
N THR A 261 5.76 -6.87 8.52
CA THR A 261 4.94 -7.74 7.67
C THR A 261 5.05 -9.23 8.02
N LYS A 262 5.86 -9.57 9.01
CA LYS A 262 6.19 -10.97 9.42
C LYS A 262 4.97 -11.86 9.69
N ASN A 263 3.83 -11.29 10.11
CA ASN A 263 2.63 -12.06 10.42
C ASN A 263 1.57 -11.98 9.32
N VAL A 264 1.83 -11.22 8.27
CA VAL A 264 0.87 -10.98 7.18
C VAL A 264 0.69 -12.26 6.35
N ILE A 265 -0.58 -12.57 6.08
CA ILE A 265 -1.02 -13.70 5.26
C ILE A 265 -1.52 -13.21 3.90
N ASP A 266 -2.17 -12.05 3.87
CA ASP A 266 -2.78 -11.49 2.66
C ASP A 266 -2.21 -10.09 2.34
N MET A 267 -1.57 -9.98 1.16
CA MET A 267 -1.08 -8.74 0.55
C MET A 267 -1.73 -8.46 -0.81
N SER A 268 -2.83 -9.17 -1.13
CA SER A 268 -3.50 -9.02 -2.42
C SER A 268 -3.97 -7.58 -2.64
N TYR A 269 -3.87 -7.08 -3.86
CA TYR A 269 -4.32 -5.74 -4.27
C TYR A 269 -3.65 -4.57 -3.53
N MET A 270 -2.54 -4.80 -2.80
CA MET A 270 -2.00 -3.81 -1.85
C MET A 270 -1.71 -2.45 -2.49
N PHE A 271 -1.23 -2.42 -3.73
CA PHE A 271 -0.90 -1.22 -4.50
C PHE A 271 -1.62 -1.15 -5.86
N ILE A 272 -2.67 -1.95 -6.07
CA ILE A 272 -3.44 -1.91 -7.32
C ILE A 272 -3.91 -0.48 -7.63
N ASP A 273 -3.87 -0.08 -8.90
CA ASP A 273 -4.26 1.27 -9.37
C ASP A 273 -3.49 2.44 -8.73
N CYS A 274 -2.30 2.19 -8.15
CA CYS A 274 -1.38 3.24 -7.74
C CYS A 274 -0.63 3.80 -8.96
N VAL A 275 -1.36 4.35 -9.93
CA VAL A 275 -0.88 4.70 -11.28
C VAL A 275 0.28 5.70 -11.30
N ASN A 276 0.43 6.53 -10.26
CA ASN A 276 1.51 7.53 -10.16
C ASN A 276 2.69 7.09 -9.28
N LEU A 277 2.64 5.91 -8.67
CA LEU A 277 3.70 5.40 -7.78
C LEU A 277 4.97 5.13 -8.60
N LYS A 278 6.06 5.84 -8.27
CA LYS A 278 7.34 5.79 -9.01
C LYS A 278 8.42 5.00 -8.29
N ASN A 279 8.47 5.18 -6.97
CA ASN A 279 9.52 4.61 -6.13
C ASN A 279 8.87 3.85 -4.96
N LEU A 280 9.21 2.57 -4.87
CA LEU A 280 8.72 1.70 -3.81
C LEU A 280 9.87 0.83 -3.33
N LYS A 281 10.21 0.93 -2.06
CA LYS A 281 11.23 0.11 -1.41
C LYS A 281 10.57 -0.90 -0.49
N LEU A 282 10.83 -2.17 -0.73
CA LEU A 282 10.20 -3.30 -0.03
C LEU A 282 11.23 -4.22 0.62
N ASP A 283 12.48 -3.79 0.73
CA ASP A 283 13.59 -4.59 1.24
C ASP A 283 13.43 -5.05 2.70
N LYS A 284 12.57 -4.38 3.47
CA LYS A 284 12.22 -4.78 4.86
C LYS A 284 10.99 -5.68 4.98
N PHE A 285 10.35 -6.05 3.87
CA PHE A 285 9.18 -6.91 3.91
C PHE A 285 9.58 -8.36 4.18
N ASP A 286 9.05 -8.94 5.24
CA ASP A 286 9.07 -10.38 5.50
C ASP A 286 7.75 -10.98 4.99
N THR A 287 7.83 -11.69 3.88
CA THR A 287 6.67 -12.29 3.21
C THR A 287 6.56 -13.80 3.46
N SER A 288 7.30 -14.31 4.43
CA SER A 288 7.42 -15.76 4.67
C SER A 288 6.12 -16.48 5.03
N LYS A 289 5.09 -15.75 5.45
CA LYS A 289 3.76 -16.29 5.77
C LYS A 289 2.69 -15.93 4.73
N VAL A 290 3.03 -15.13 3.74
CA VAL A 290 2.05 -14.64 2.75
C VAL A 290 1.61 -15.80 1.87
N ILE A 291 0.30 -15.87 1.65
CA ILE A 291 -0.38 -16.86 0.79
C ILE A 291 -0.93 -16.17 -0.47
N HIS A 292 -1.44 -14.94 -0.34
CA HIS A 292 -2.08 -14.19 -1.43
C HIS A 292 -1.28 -12.93 -1.81
N MET A 293 -0.85 -12.85 -3.08
CA MET A 293 -0.13 -11.70 -3.66
C MET A 293 -0.74 -11.25 -5.00
N ASN A 294 -1.92 -11.77 -5.35
CA ASN A 294 -2.57 -11.42 -6.60
C ASN A 294 -2.84 -9.91 -6.70
N ASN A 295 -2.70 -9.35 -7.88
CA ASN A 295 -2.89 -7.92 -8.19
C ASN A 295 -2.04 -6.95 -7.34
N MET A 296 -0.99 -7.42 -6.67
CA MET A 296 -0.28 -6.57 -5.69
C MET A 296 0.23 -5.26 -6.28
N PHE A 297 0.69 -5.27 -7.54
CA PHE A 297 1.20 -4.11 -8.28
C PHE A 297 0.43 -3.84 -9.58
N ASP A 298 -0.77 -4.42 -9.74
CA ASP A 298 -1.56 -4.24 -10.95
C ASP A 298 -1.82 -2.76 -11.22
N LYS A 299 -1.56 -2.31 -12.45
CA LYS A 299 -1.64 -0.91 -12.90
C LYS A 299 -0.79 0.09 -12.10
N CYS A 300 0.32 -0.36 -11.53
CA CYS A 300 1.37 0.56 -11.08
C CYS A 300 2.14 1.12 -12.30
N GLU A 301 1.46 1.95 -13.10
CA GLU A 301 1.91 2.34 -14.44
C GLU A 301 3.27 3.04 -14.48
N LYS A 302 3.66 3.77 -13.40
CA LYS A 302 4.90 4.58 -13.37
C LYS A 302 6.05 3.94 -12.62
N ILE A 303 5.90 2.74 -12.07
CA ILE A 303 7.01 2.00 -11.46
C ILE A 303 7.98 1.58 -12.59
N LYS A 304 9.24 2.01 -12.46
CA LYS A 304 10.31 1.65 -13.41
C LYS A 304 11.18 0.52 -12.91
N ASN A 305 11.44 0.50 -11.63
CA ASN A 305 12.29 -0.49 -10.97
C ASN A 305 11.58 -1.01 -9.73
N LEU A 306 11.58 -2.30 -9.56
CA LEU A 306 11.01 -2.98 -8.40
C LEU A 306 11.99 -4.05 -7.93
N ASP A 307 12.49 -3.93 -6.71
CA ASP A 307 13.35 -4.92 -6.08
C ASP A 307 12.54 -5.78 -5.11
N LEU A 308 12.43 -7.05 -5.42
CA LEU A 308 11.71 -8.07 -4.63
C LEU A 308 12.63 -9.16 -4.09
N ASN A 309 13.96 -8.93 -4.04
CA ASN A 309 14.91 -9.94 -3.57
C ASN A 309 14.71 -10.35 -2.10
N SER A 310 14.05 -9.51 -1.30
CA SER A 310 13.66 -9.84 0.08
C SER A 310 12.45 -10.75 0.19
N PHE A 311 11.67 -10.93 -0.90
CA PHE A 311 10.43 -11.69 -0.86
C PHE A 311 10.67 -13.19 -0.76
N ASN A 312 10.07 -13.81 0.23
CA ASN A 312 9.97 -15.26 0.37
C ASN A 312 8.57 -15.69 -0.04
N THR A 313 8.45 -16.23 -1.24
CA THR A 313 7.16 -16.57 -1.85
C THR A 313 6.81 -18.05 -1.83
N LYS A 314 7.58 -18.86 -1.10
CA LYS A 314 7.39 -20.33 -1.03
C LYS A 314 6.00 -20.80 -0.58
N ASN A 315 5.21 -19.92 0.05
CA ASN A 315 3.86 -20.22 0.52
C ASN A 315 2.77 -19.56 -0.33
N VAL A 316 3.15 -18.77 -1.34
CA VAL A 316 2.20 -18.02 -2.17
C VAL A 316 1.52 -18.97 -3.14
N GLU A 317 0.17 -18.96 -3.11
CA GLU A 317 -0.68 -19.80 -3.94
C GLU A 317 -1.25 -19.03 -5.14
N ASP A 318 -1.45 -17.70 -5.01
CA ASP A 318 -2.04 -16.84 -6.03
C ASP A 318 -1.11 -15.68 -6.41
N MET A 319 -0.77 -15.59 -7.70
CA MET A 319 0.02 -14.49 -8.28
C MET A 319 -0.63 -13.88 -9.53
N PHE A 320 -1.93 -14.16 -9.78
CA PHE A 320 -2.60 -13.64 -10.97
C PHE A 320 -2.58 -12.11 -10.98
N PHE A 321 -2.34 -11.52 -12.14
CA PHE A 321 -2.21 -10.07 -12.38
C PHE A 321 -1.19 -9.34 -11.50
N MET A 322 -0.24 -10.04 -10.84
CA MET A 322 0.64 -9.40 -9.85
C MET A 322 1.40 -8.17 -10.37
N PHE A 323 1.81 -8.17 -11.64
CA PHE A 323 2.52 -7.07 -12.31
C PHE A 323 1.80 -6.60 -13.58
N SER A 324 0.50 -6.87 -13.69
CA SER A 324 -0.30 -6.45 -14.84
C SER A 324 -0.30 -4.92 -14.95
N GLY A 325 -0.26 -4.38 -16.16
CA GLY A 325 -0.33 -2.94 -16.39
C GLY A 325 0.84 -2.11 -15.87
N CYS A 326 1.98 -2.72 -15.49
CA CYS A 326 3.19 -2.01 -15.08
C CYS A 326 3.89 -1.39 -16.30
N GLN A 327 3.25 -0.38 -16.90
CA GLN A 327 3.63 0.14 -18.24
C GLN A 327 5.01 0.76 -18.31
N SER A 328 5.59 1.27 -17.22
CA SER A 328 6.93 1.86 -17.21
C SER A 328 8.05 0.88 -16.87
N LEU A 329 7.71 -0.39 -16.57
CA LEU A 329 8.67 -1.42 -16.23
C LEU A 329 9.35 -1.94 -17.49
N GLU A 330 10.66 -1.67 -17.65
CA GLU A 330 11.42 -2.09 -18.85
C GLU A 330 12.10 -3.45 -18.68
N SER A 331 12.47 -3.78 -17.45
CA SER A 331 13.05 -5.07 -17.10
C SER A 331 12.71 -5.44 -15.68
N LEU A 332 12.56 -6.73 -15.41
CA LEU A 332 12.31 -7.24 -14.07
C LEU A 332 13.23 -8.44 -13.82
N ASN A 333 14.01 -8.35 -12.75
CA ASN A 333 14.83 -9.45 -12.26
C ASN A 333 14.25 -9.88 -10.92
N ILE A 334 13.60 -11.04 -10.89
CA ILE A 334 12.88 -11.55 -9.73
C ILE A 334 13.35 -12.95 -9.38
N ASN A 335 13.49 -13.21 -8.08
CA ASN A 335 13.83 -14.51 -7.54
C ASN A 335 12.68 -15.02 -6.65
N LEU A 336 11.55 -15.35 -7.30
CA LEU A 336 10.37 -15.85 -6.61
C LEU A 336 10.32 -17.38 -6.64
N ASP A 337 10.08 -18.01 -5.50
CA ASP A 337 9.75 -19.43 -5.43
C ASP A 337 8.24 -19.59 -5.68
N THR A 338 7.89 -20.13 -6.83
CA THR A 338 6.49 -20.33 -7.26
C THR A 338 6.02 -21.78 -7.13
N SER A 339 6.70 -22.57 -6.31
CA SER A 339 6.44 -24.03 -6.20
C SER A 339 5.04 -24.39 -5.71
N LYS A 340 4.35 -23.47 -5.04
CA LYS A 340 2.95 -23.64 -4.59
C LYS A 340 1.94 -22.87 -5.41
N THR A 341 2.41 -22.00 -6.32
CA THR A 341 1.52 -21.15 -7.10
C THR A 341 0.71 -21.99 -8.08
N VAL A 342 -0.59 -21.80 -8.04
CA VAL A 342 -1.58 -22.50 -8.89
C VAL A 342 -2.05 -21.61 -10.03
N ASP A 343 -2.17 -20.31 -9.79
CA ASP A 343 -2.71 -19.35 -10.76
C ASP A 343 -1.69 -18.24 -11.05
N MET A 344 -1.30 -18.13 -12.34
CA MET A 344 -0.42 -17.08 -12.89
C MET A 344 -1.12 -16.31 -14.02
N PHE A 345 -2.46 -16.36 -14.11
CA PHE A 345 -3.22 -15.67 -15.13
C PHE A 345 -2.86 -14.18 -15.17
N GLY A 346 -2.51 -13.69 -16.36
CA GLY A 346 -2.21 -12.28 -16.61
C GLY A 346 -1.08 -11.67 -15.79
N MET A 347 -0.17 -12.46 -15.20
CA MET A 347 0.83 -12.00 -14.22
C MET A 347 1.61 -10.77 -14.70
N PHE A 348 1.92 -10.67 -16.00
CA PHE A 348 2.64 -9.54 -16.62
C PHE A 348 1.82 -8.86 -17.73
N LYS A 349 0.52 -9.19 -17.83
CA LYS A 349 -0.36 -8.65 -18.88
C LYS A 349 -0.26 -7.12 -18.94
N ASP A 350 -0.35 -6.55 -20.16
CA ASP A 350 -0.32 -5.11 -20.41
C ASP A 350 0.95 -4.36 -19.95
N SER A 351 2.01 -5.06 -19.57
CA SER A 351 3.31 -4.46 -19.25
C SER A 351 4.09 -4.14 -20.54
N LYS A 352 3.55 -3.17 -21.30
CA LYS A 352 3.93 -2.90 -22.70
C LYS A 352 5.39 -2.58 -22.92
N ASN A 353 6.07 -1.96 -21.95
CA ASN A 353 7.49 -1.59 -22.08
C ASN A 353 8.46 -2.67 -21.58
N LEU A 354 7.95 -3.80 -21.08
CA LEU A 354 8.78 -4.91 -20.62
C LEU A 354 9.52 -5.52 -21.80
N LYS A 355 10.85 -5.36 -21.82
CA LYS A 355 11.74 -5.87 -22.89
C LYS A 355 12.33 -7.23 -22.56
N ARG A 356 12.64 -7.44 -21.28
CA ARG A 356 13.30 -8.62 -20.74
C ARG A 356 12.79 -8.95 -19.35
N ILE A 357 12.69 -10.22 -19.06
CA ILE A 357 12.34 -10.71 -17.72
C ILE A 357 13.20 -11.93 -17.39
N ASN A 358 13.74 -11.95 -16.18
CA ASN A 358 14.40 -13.15 -15.64
C ASN A 358 13.48 -13.88 -14.67
N ILE A 359 12.98 -15.01 -15.11
CA ILE A 359 12.08 -15.91 -14.38
C ILE A 359 12.68 -17.32 -14.21
N SER A 360 14.00 -17.42 -14.23
CA SER A 360 14.71 -18.69 -14.11
C SER A 360 14.49 -19.40 -12.74
N SER A 361 14.01 -18.64 -11.72
CA SER A 361 13.65 -19.20 -10.41
C SER A 361 12.26 -19.82 -10.36
N PHE A 362 11.41 -19.57 -11.37
CA PHE A 362 10.03 -20.05 -11.36
C PHE A 362 9.98 -21.59 -11.41
N LYS A 363 9.14 -22.16 -10.56
CA LYS A 363 8.79 -23.57 -10.50
C LYS A 363 7.29 -23.70 -10.80
N THR A 364 6.97 -24.18 -11.98
CA THR A 364 5.59 -24.13 -12.48
C THR A 364 4.84 -25.46 -12.43
N SER A 365 5.40 -26.47 -11.82
CA SER A 365 4.79 -27.82 -11.73
C SER A 365 3.47 -27.91 -10.98
N SER A 366 3.05 -26.83 -10.29
CA SER A 366 1.75 -26.75 -9.62
C SER A 366 0.75 -25.86 -10.37
N VAL A 367 1.19 -25.13 -11.40
CA VAL A 367 0.38 -24.13 -12.09
C VAL A 367 -0.65 -24.79 -12.99
N GLU A 368 -1.89 -24.33 -12.87
CA GLU A 368 -3.04 -24.78 -13.66
C GLU A 368 -3.46 -23.75 -14.72
N ASP A 369 -3.28 -22.44 -14.43
CA ASP A 369 -3.61 -21.36 -15.36
C ASP A 369 -2.42 -20.42 -15.63
N MET A 370 -2.05 -20.31 -16.92
CA MET A 370 -1.06 -19.37 -17.46
C MET A 370 -1.65 -18.44 -18.53
N GLY A 371 -2.98 -18.37 -18.60
CA GLY A 371 -3.67 -17.52 -19.56
C GLY A 371 -3.20 -16.06 -19.45
N GLU A 372 -3.05 -15.41 -20.59
CA GLU A 372 -2.63 -14.00 -20.71
C GLU A 372 -1.35 -13.60 -19.94
N MET A 373 -0.55 -14.57 -19.46
CA MET A 373 0.59 -14.31 -18.57
C MET A 373 1.54 -13.21 -19.10
N PHE A 374 1.76 -13.17 -20.42
CA PHE A 374 2.53 -12.12 -21.10
C PHE A 374 1.67 -11.36 -22.13
N GLY A 375 0.35 -11.48 -22.07
CA GLY A 375 -0.57 -10.84 -23.00
C GLY A 375 -0.32 -9.33 -23.09
N ASN A 376 -0.18 -8.82 -24.33
CA ASN A 376 0.09 -7.41 -24.62
C ASN A 376 1.42 -6.85 -24.04
N CYS A 377 2.41 -7.71 -23.79
CA CYS A 377 3.80 -7.30 -23.56
C CYS A 377 4.46 -6.94 -24.89
N SER A 378 4.01 -5.86 -25.52
CA SER A 378 4.30 -5.55 -26.93
C SER A 378 5.79 -5.31 -27.23
N ASN A 379 6.60 -4.92 -26.23
CA ASN A 379 8.05 -4.73 -26.39
C ASN A 379 8.89 -5.93 -25.91
N LEU A 380 8.27 -7.02 -25.47
CA LEU A 380 8.99 -8.23 -25.06
C LEU A 380 9.66 -8.86 -26.28
N ASN A 381 11.00 -8.85 -26.31
CA ASN A 381 11.77 -9.31 -27.46
C ASN A 381 12.40 -10.68 -27.27
N GLU A 382 12.64 -11.10 -26.03
CA GLU A 382 13.20 -12.42 -25.70
C GLU A 382 12.67 -12.90 -24.36
N ILE A 383 12.44 -14.20 -24.22
CA ILE A 383 12.03 -14.86 -22.99
C ILE A 383 12.60 -16.27 -22.94
N GLU A 384 13.09 -16.68 -21.76
CA GLU A 384 13.61 -18.02 -21.50
C GLU A 384 12.60 -18.80 -20.62
N LEU A 385 12.11 -19.93 -21.12
CA LEU A 385 11.08 -20.75 -20.51
C LEU A 385 11.50 -22.22 -20.35
N SER A 386 12.78 -22.55 -20.54
CA SER A 386 13.27 -23.93 -20.46
C SER A 386 13.06 -24.60 -19.08
N ASN A 387 12.87 -23.78 -18.02
CA ASN A 387 12.57 -24.25 -16.67
C ASN A 387 11.08 -24.47 -16.38
N PHE A 388 10.17 -24.15 -17.34
CA PHE A 388 8.74 -24.28 -17.11
C PHE A 388 8.29 -25.74 -17.29
N ASP A 389 7.60 -26.25 -16.27
CA ASP A 389 6.84 -27.48 -16.30
C ASP A 389 5.35 -27.11 -16.45
N VAL A 390 4.75 -27.46 -17.59
CA VAL A 390 3.36 -27.13 -17.91
C VAL A 390 2.44 -28.35 -17.88
N THR A 391 2.90 -29.46 -17.33
CA THR A 391 2.16 -30.72 -17.33
C THR A 391 0.81 -30.67 -16.65
N LYS A 392 0.58 -29.72 -15.73
CA LYS A 392 -0.71 -29.50 -15.08
C LYS A 392 -1.52 -28.35 -15.68
N VAL A 393 -0.94 -27.58 -16.58
CA VAL A 393 -1.62 -26.41 -17.14
C VAL A 393 -2.82 -26.80 -17.97
N VAL A 394 -3.95 -26.19 -17.66
CA VAL A 394 -5.24 -26.38 -18.33
C VAL A 394 -5.52 -25.23 -19.29
N SER A 395 -5.06 -24.01 -18.98
CA SER A 395 -5.28 -22.82 -19.81
C SER A 395 -3.98 -22.09 -20.11
N MET A 396 -3.78 -21.79 -21.40
CA MET A 396 -2.79 -20.88 -21.94
C MET A 396 -3.45 -19.82 -22.85
N LEU A 397 -4.74 -19.51 -22.60
CA LEU A 397 -5.51 -18.50 -23.34
C LEU A 397 -4.68 -17.22 -23.50
N GLY A 398 -4.37 -16.79 -24.73
CA GLY A 398 -3.69 -15.54 -25.03
C GLY A 398 -2.34 -15.33 -24.33
N MET A 399 -1.64 -16.42 -23.91
CA MET A 399 -0.43 -16.32 -23.08
C MET A 399 0.62 -15.34 -23.63
N PHE A 400 0.75 -15.26 -24.98
CA PHE A 400 1.64 -14.33 -25.68
C PHE A 400 0.88 -13.41 -26.64
N GLU A 401 -0.43 -13.26 -26.50
CA GLU A 401 -1.23 -12.38 -27.37
C GLU A 401 -0.59 -10.98 -27.43
N LYS A 402 -0.45 -10.43 -28.63
CA LYS A 402 0.14 -9.09 -28.88
C LYS A 402 1.58 -8.89 -28.36
N CYS A 403 2.38 -9.93 -28.21
CA CYS A 403 3.81 -9.84 -28.01
C CYS A 403 4.48 -9.48 -29.34
N GLU A 404 4.23 -8.25 -29.81
CA GLU A 404 4.59 -7.82 -31.19
C GLU A 404 6.08 -7.82 -31.47
N SER A 405 6.94 -7.62 -30.46
CA SER A 405 8.42 -7.57 -30.63
C SER A 405 9.08 -8.93 -30.49
N LEU A 406 8.36 -9.98 -30.13
CA LEU A 406 8.91 -11.31 -29.97
C LEU A 406 9.29 -11.89 -31.33
N THR A 407 10.55 -12.31 -31.48
CA THR A 407 11.08 -12.83 -32.75
C THR A 407 11.29 -14.34 -32.74
N SER A 408 11.48 -14.93 -31.58
CA SER A 408 11.70 -16.36 -31.39
C SER A 408 11.06 -16.81 -30.10
N LEU A 409 10.45 -18.00 -30.12
CA LEU A 409 9.86 -18.62 -28.94
C LEU A 409 10.16 -20.14 -28.96
N ASP A 410 10.95 -20.56 -27.98
CA ASP A 410 11.31 -21.96 -27.80
C ASP A 410 10.50 -22.56 -26.66
N LEU A 411 9.59 -23.46 -26.99
CA LEU A 411 8.70 -24.18 -26.09
C LEU A 411 8.90 -25.71 -26.23
N HIS A 412 10.09 -26.16 -26.67
CA HIS A 412 10.38 -27.58 -26.88
C HIS A 412 10.17 -28.46 -25.64
N ASN A 413 10.14 -27.86 -24.43
CA ASN A 413 9.90 -28.58 -23.17
C ASN A 413 8.43 -28.60 -22.73
N PHE A 414 7.52 -27.88 -23.43
CA PHE A 414 6.11 -27.78 -23.03
C PHE A 414 5.34 -29.05 -23.34
N ASP A 415 5.16 -29.91 -22.35
CA ASP A 415 4.27 -31.06 -22.40
C ASP A 415 2.85 -30.65 -22.02
N THR A 416 1.98 -30.47 -23.03
CA THR A 416 0.65 -29.89 -22.90
C THR A 416 -0.45 -30.93 -22.75
N GLN A 417 -0.15 -32.09 -22.14
CA GLN A 417 -1.08 -33.21 -22.05
C GLN A 417 -2.43 -32.89 -21.39
N ASN A 418 -2.51 -31.89 -20.53
CA ASN A 418 -3.73 -31.46 -19.83
C ASN A 418 -4.32 -30.15 -20.37
N LEU A 419 -3.72 -29.58 -21.40
CA LEU A 419 -4.16 -28.30 -21.95
C LEU A 419 -5.53 -28.41 -22.60
N GLU A 420 -6.47 -27.56 -22.20
CA GLU A 420 -7.82 -27.48 -22.71
C GLU A 420 -8.08 -26.23 -23.56
N ASP A 421 -7.40 -25.12 -23.24
CA ASP A 421 -7.58 -23.84 -23.96
C ASP A 421 -6.24 -23.20 -24.33
N ALA A 422 -6.02 -23.00 -25.64
CA ALA A 422 -4.92 -22.28 -26.24
C ALA A 422 -5.42 -21.19 -27.20
N SER A 423 -6.66 -20.70 -27.03
CA SER A 423 -7.21 -19.64 -27.89
C SER A 423 -6.36 -18.38 -27.79
N TYR A 424 -6.13 -17.71 -28.90
CA TYR A 424 -5.33 -16.49 -29.01
C TYR A 424 -3.87 -16.61 -28.55
N PHE A 425 -3.35 -17.81 -28.34
CA PHE A 425 -2.05 -18.07 -27.70
C PHE A 425 -0.91 -17.20 -28.23
N LEU A 426 -0.79 -17.02 -29.58
CA LEU A 426 0.19 -16.22 -30.26
C LEU A 426 -0.43 -15.11 -31.14
N SER A 427 -1.75 -14.86 -30.97
CA SER A 427 -2.45 -13.87 -31.79
C SER A 427 -1.73 -12.53 -31.75
N ASN A 428 -1.53 -11.94 -32.92
CA ASN A 428 -0.83 -10.66 -33.10
C ASN A 428 0.67 -10.64 -32.72
N CYS A 429 1.35 -11.78 -32.67
CA CYS A 429 2.82 -11.85 -32.61
C CYS A 429 3.44 -11.60 -33.98
N LYS A 430 3.33 -10.36 -34.48
CA LYS A 430 3.59 -9.97 -35.89
C LYS A 430 5.01 -10.21 -36.37
N ASN A 431 6.00 -10.21 -35.46
CA ASN A 431 7.41 -10.36 -35.80
C ASN A 431 7.99 -11.72 -35.42
N LEU A 432 7.16 -12.68 -34.99
CA LEU A 432 7.61 -14.02 -34.61
C LEU A 432 8.06 -14.80 -35.87
N LYS A 433 9.33 -15.21 -35.90
CA LYS A 433 9.99 -15.92 -37.02
C LYS A 433 10.32 -17.37 -36.70
N TYR A 434 10.40 -17.73 -35.42
CA TYR A 434 10.71 -19.09 -34.99
C TYR A 434 9.84 -19.48 -33.79
N LEU A 435 9.25 -20.68 -33.89
CA LEU A 435 8.45 -21.29 -32.81
C LEU A 435 8.80 -22.79 -32.73
N ASP A 436 9.19 -23.27 -31.54
CA ASP A 436 9.31 -24.70 -31.29
C ASP A 436 8.22 -25.18 -30.32
N ILE A 437 7.30 -25.98 -30.82
CA ILE A 437 6.22 -26.65 -30.09
C ILE A 437 6.31 -28.16 -30.24
N SER A 438 7.51 -28.70 -30.34
CA SER A 438 7.74 -30.11 -30.68
C SER A 438 7.21 -31.10 -29.65
N LYS A 439 6.89 -30.66 -28.41
CA LYS A 439 6.26 -31.48 -27.36
C LYS A 439 4.78 -31.19 -27.11
N PHE A 440 4.21 -30.20 -27.80
CA PHE A 440 2.77 -29.95 -27.66
C PHE A 440 1.94 -31.18 -28.06
N THR A 441 0.84 -31.38 -27.37
CA THR A 441 -0.18 -32.39 -27.76
C THR A 441 -1.57 -31.74 -27.73
N THR A 442 -2.42 -32.17 -28.67
CA THR A 442 -3.77 -31.64 -28.81
C THR A 442 -4.83 -32.55 -28.18
N LYS A 443 -4.41 -33.63 -27.50
CA LYS A 443 -5.30 -34.71 -27.01
C LYS A 443 -6.48 -34.21 -26.18
N ASN A 444 -6.30 -33.25 -25.30
CA ASN A 444 -7.34 -32.72 -24.43
C ASN A 444 -7.80 -31.30 -24.82
N LEU A 445 -7.26 -30.77 -25.91
CA LEU A 445 -7.52 -29.42 -26.35
C LEU A 445 -8.95 -29.24 -26.86
N LYS A 446 -9.70 -28.31 -26.26
CA LYS A 446 -11.09 -27.99 -26.61
C LYS A 446 -11.20 -26.70 -27.41
N ASN A 447 -10.38 -25.66 -27.04
CA ASN A 447 -10.37 -24.37 -27.67
C ASN A 447 -8.96 -24.00 -28.17
N TYR A 448 -8.88 -23.63 -29.43
CA TYR A 448 -7.63 -23.20 -30.10
C TYR A 448 -7.88 -22.18 -31.21
N THR A 449 -8.95 -21.39 -31.04
CA THR A 449 -9.32 -20.36 -32.02
C THR A 449 -8.28 -19.24 -32.03
N TYR A 450 -7.96 -18.69 -33.21
CA TYR A 450 -7.10 -17.53 -33.40
C TYR A 450 -5.67 -17.68 -32.89
N ILE A 451 -5.15 -18.91 -32.71
CA ILE A 451 -3.81 -19.16 -32.18
C ILE A 451 -2.72 -18.36 -32.92
N TYR A 452 -2.74 -18.37 -34.26
CA TYR A 452 -1.77 -17.73 -35.13
C TYR A 452 -2.35 -16.52 -35.88
N GLU A 453 -3.40 -15.91 -35.36
CA GLU A 453 -4.00 -14.74 -36.00
C GLU A 453 -2.97 -13.60 -36.09
N ASN A 454 -2.77 -13.06 -37.31
CA ASN A 454 -1.78 -11.98 -37.56
C ASN A 454 -0.34 -12.30 -37.13
N VAL A 455 0.06 -13.56 -37.08
CA VAL A 455 1.45 -13.98 -36.97
C VAL A 455 2.15 -13.85 -38.34
N SER A 456 3.45 -13.61 -38.32
CA SER A 456 4.24 -13.49 -39.56
C SER A 456 4.08 -14.72 -40.46
N SER A 457 3.84 -14.52 -41.76
CA SER A 457 3.82 -15.62 -42.73
C SER A 457 5.23 -16.22 -42.97
N GLU A 458 6.28 -15.56 -42.51
CA GLU A 458 7.68 -16.05 -42.62
C GLU A 458 8.08 -16.93 -41.41
N ILE A 459 7.13 -17.23 -40.49
CA ILE A 459 7.42 -18.05 -39.31
C ILE A 459 7.83 -19.47 -39.69
N THR A 460 8.88 -19.98 -39.05
CA THR A 460 9.24 -21.40 -39.04
C THR A 460 8.71 -22.05 -37.76
N ILE A 461 7.87 -23.07 -37.91
CA ILE A 461 7.28 -23.80 -36.76
C ILE A 461 7.89 -25.19 -36.73
N VAL A 462 8.52 -25.55 -35.63
CA VAL A 462 8.97 -26.92 -35.33
C VAL A 462 7.88 -27.59 -34.48
N CYS A 463 7.32 -28.71 -34.99
CA CYS A 463 6.20 -29.38 -34.36
C CYS A 463 6.37 -30.92 -34.44
N ASN A 464 5.53 -31.64 -33.72
CA ASN A 464 5.37 -33.09 -33.84
C ASN A 464 4.21 -33.45 -34.78
N LYS A 465 4.03 -34.75 -35.03
CA LYS A 465 3.03 -35.26 -35.92
C LYS A 465 1.58 -34.99 -35.47
N ASP A 466 1.32 -35.05 -34.14
CA ASP A 466 0.00 -34.75 -33.59
C ASP A 466 -0.48 -33.33 -33.95
N ILE A 467 0.38 -32.37 -33.86
CA ILE A 467 0.10 -30.97 -34.23
C ILE A 467 -0.22 -30.84 -35.72
N TYR A 468 0.56 -31.52 -36.55
CA TYR A 468 0.36 -31.51 -38.00
C TYR A 468 -0.98 -32.22 -38.41
N ASP A 469 -1.21 -33.42 -37.89
CA ASP A 469 -2.39 -34.24 -38.22
C ASP A 469 -3.70 -33.60 -37.75
N THR A 470 -3.68 -32.89 -36.63
CA THR A 470 -4.87 -32.21 -36.09
C THR A 470 -5.10 -30.82 -36.69
N ASN A 471 -4.19 -30.35 -37.59
CA ASN A 471 -4.24 -29.02 -38.18
C ASN A 471 -4.41 -27.92 -37.12
N PHE A 472 -3.64 -27.97 -36.02
CA PHE A 472 -3.67 -27.09 -34.86
C PHE A 472 -3.49 -25.61 -35.27
N GLY A 473 -4.48 -25.03 -35.95
CA GLY A 473 -4.46 -23.69 -36.51
C GLY A 473 -3.42 -23.47 -37.64
N LEU A 474 -2.66 -24.50 -38.02
CA LEU A 474 -1.71 -24.46 -39.13
C LEU A 474 -2.48 -24.37 -40.44
N ASN A 475 -2.36 -23.28 -41.17
CA ASN A 475 -2.87 -23.14 -42.52
C ASN A 475 -1.73 -23.29 -43.55
N ASN A 476 -2.05 -23.48 -44.81
CA ASN A 476 -1.08 -23.67 -45.86
C ASN A 476 -0.12 -22.48 -46.09
N SER A 477 -0.32 -21.35 -45.40
CA SER A 477 0.55 -20.17 -45.51
C SER A 477 1.67 -20.16 -44.47
N LEU A 478 1.64 -21.06 -43.47
CA LEU A 478 2.68 -21.13 -42.42
C LEU A 478 3.71 -22.22 -42.79
N ASN A 479 4.99 -21.89 -42.62
CA ASN A 479 6.08 -22.83 -42.88
C ASN A 479 6.31 -23.75 -41.68
N ALA A 480 5.58 -24.87 -41.63
CA ALA A 480 5.68 -25.84 -40.55
C ALA A 480 6.62 -27.01 -40.94
N THR A 481 7.56 -27.32 -40.04
CA THR A 481 8.45 -28.49 -40.15
C THR A 481 8.19 -29.41 -38.96
N CYS A 482 7.31 -30.37 -39.16
CA CYS A 482 6.96 -31.33 -38.12
C CYS A 482 7.75 -32.62 -38.30
N LYS A 483 8.25 -33.20 -37.20
CA LYS A 483 9.04 -34.42 -37.14
C LYS A 483 8.18 -35.56 -36.59
N ASP A 484 8.46 -36.77 -37.04
CA ASP A 484 7.86 -37.98 -36.52
C ASP A 484 8.26 -38.28 -35.07
#